data_d7f713d31dc097eafdaa2c1678d2c402
#
_entry.id   d7f713d31dc097eafdaa2c1678d2c402
#
_cell.length_a   1.000
_cell.length_b   1.000
_cell.length_c   1.000
_cell.angle_alpha   90.00
_cell.angle_beta   90.00
_cell.angle_gamma   90.00
#
_symmetry.space_group_name_H-M   'P 1'
#
loop_
_entity.id
_entity.type
_entity.pdbx_description
1 polymer ?
#
loop_
_entity_poly.entity_id
_entity_poly.type
_entity_poly.pdbx_seq_one_letter_code
_entity_poly.pdbx_strand_id
1 'polypeptide(L)'
;MLSRKLFNGLLAIIAVASAIPGLVEARDIPVAKNVVLVHGLYADGSSWIDVIPYLQRAGLNVTAVQNPLTSLADDVAATRRALASQDGPTVLVGHSFAGTIISEAGNDPKVSALVYVAARAPDAGEDFGALAATFPKPAASAGVIKKDGFFWLGEEAFLRDFAGDIEPSRARALYAVQGRGADALPGTRTTNAAWRVKPTWYQVSTEDRTIDPELERFLAKRMKATTIELKSSHVSLVSHPKEIADLILLAAGHKSQ
;
A
#
# COMPACT_ATOMS: atom_id res chain seq x y z
N MET A 1 -69.68 42.17 -42.19
CA MET A 1 -69.44 40.88 -41.57
C MET A 1 -67.93 40.58 -41.59
N LEU A 2 -67.22 40.88 -40.50
CA LEU A 2 -65.76 40.64 -40.38
C LEU A 2 -65.51 39.37 -39.60
N SER A 3 -64.85 38.40 -40.23
CA SER A 3 -64.40 37.17 -39.62
C SER A 3 -63.00 37.37 -39.02
N ARG A 4 -62.85 37.26 -37.68
CA ARG A 4 -61.60 37.24 -36.95
C ARG A 4 -61.03 35.82 -36.94
N LYS A 5 -59.86 35.65 -37.61
CA LYS A 5 -59.06 34.41 -37.46
C LYS A 5 -58.16 34.59 -36.23
N LEU A 6 -58.35 33.71 -35.23
CA LEU A 6 -57.47 33.56 -34.08
C LEU A 6 -56.22 32.73 -34.48
N PHE A 7 -55.03 33.32 -34.31
CA PHE A 7 -53.77 32.64 -34.46
C PHE A 7 -53.38 32.07 -33.10
N ASN A 8 -53.42 30.76 -32.93
CA ASN A 8 -52.86 30.05 -31.78
C ASN A 8 -51.38 29.83 -32.04
N GLY A 9 -50.52 30.63 -31.37
CA GLY A 9 -49.08 30.40 -31.33
C GLY A 9 -48.74 29.36 -30.26
N LEU A 10 -48.22 28.20 -30.66
CA LEU A 10 -47.72 27.15 -29.77
C LEU A 10 -46.28 27.52 -29.38
N LEU A 11 -46.08 27.91 -28.13
CA LEU A 11 -44.72 28.13 -27.59
C LEU A 11 -44.14 26.78 -27.25
N ALA A 12 -43.12 26.31 -28.00
CA ALA A 12 -42.35 25.14 -27.64
C ALA A 12 -41.28 25.51 -26.62
N ILE A 13 -41.42 25.05 -25.39
CA ILE A 13 -40.38 25.20 -24.36
C ILE A 13 -39.32 24.11 -24.61
N ILE A 14 -38.14 24.50 -25.08
CA ILE A 14 -36.98 23.61 -25.18
C ILE A 14 -36.37 23.56 -23.78
N ALA A 15 -36.55 22.44 -23.13
CA ALA A 15 -35.85 22.12 -21.87
C ALA A 15 -34.39 21.71 -22.21
N VAL A 16 -33.47 22.63 -21.95
CA VAL A 16 -32.02 22.30 -22.00
C VAL A 16 -31.68 21.52 -20.74
N ALA A 17 -31.50 20.22 -20.88
CA ALA A 17 -30.98 19.37 -19.81
C ALA A 17 -29.50 19.68 -19.65
N SER A 18 -29.15 20.43 -18.62
CA SER A 18 -27.77 20.65 -18.19
C SER A 18 -27.23 19.34 -17.64
N ALA A 19 -26.38 18.65 -18.40
CA ALA A 19 -25.62 17.50 -17.89
C ALA A 19 -24.66 18.01 -16.81
N ILE A 20 -24.89 17.59 -15.56
CA ILE A 20 -23.96 17.79 -14.45
C ILE A 20 -22.77 16.83 -14.69
N PRO A 21 -21.53 17.34 -14.89
CA PRO A 21 -20.40 16.45 -15.06
C PRO A 21 -20.02 15.82 -13.72
N GLY A 22 -20.09 14.48 -13.68
CA GLY A 22 -19.18 13.68 -12.84
C GLY A 22 -19.49 13.58 -11.37
N LEU A 23 -20.60 12.93 -11.02
CA LEU A 23 -20.58 12.06 -9.85
C LEU A 23 -19.68 10.87 -10.21
N VAL A 24 -18.44 10.87 -9.69
CA VAL A 24 -17.64 9.64 -9.64
C VAL A 24 -18.49 8.66 -8.81
N GLU A 25 -19.07 7.66 -9.47
CA GLU A 25 -19.72 6.55 -8.78
C GLU A 25 -18.72 6.02 -7.77
N ALA A 26 -19.08 6.12 -6.48
CA ALA A 26 -18.35 5.42 -5.44
C ALA A 26 -18.44 3.93 -5.82
N ARG A 27 -17.31 3.37 -6.25
CA ARG A 27 -17.24 1.93 -6.53
C ARG A 27 -17.65 1.25 -5.23
N ASP A 28 -18.73 0.46 -5.27
CA ASP A 28 -19.12 -0.41 -4.16
C ASP A 28 -17.95 -1.38 -3.91
N ILE A 29 -17.12 -1.04 -2.93
CA ILE A 29 -16.01 -1.91 -2.51
C ILE A 29 -16.67 -3.00 -1.69
N PRO A 30 -16.56 -4.29 -2.06
CA PRO A 30 -17.10 -5.37 -1.25
C PRO A 30 -16.49 -5.29 0.15
N VAL A 31 -17.33 -5.31 1.19
CA VAL A 31 -16.86 -5.33 2.58
C VAL A 31 -15.97 -6.56 2.76
N ALA A 32 -14.70 -6.32 3.02
CA ALA A 32 -13.73 -7.39 3.25
C ALA A 32 -13.85 -7.93 4.68
N LYS A 33 -13.72 -9.24 4.82
CA LYS A 33 -13.65 -9.93 6.12
C LYS A 33 -12.23 -10.36 6.47
N ASN A 34 -11.33 -10.30 5.51
CA ASN A 34 -9.98 -10.82 5.62
C ASN A 34 -8.95 -9.72 5.31
N VAL A 35 -7.82 -9.77 6.01
CA VAL A 35 -6.64 -8.94 5.75
C VAL A 35 -5.42 -9.82 5.69
N VAL A 36 -4.63 -9.67 4.63
CA VAL A 36 -3.31 -10.30 4.50
C VAL A 36 -2.25 -9.20 4.56
N LEU A 37 -1.38 -9.27 5.58
CA LEU A 37 -0.33 -8.31 5.88
C LEU A 37 1.02 -8.85 5.41
N VAL A 38 1.74 -8.11 4.58
CA VAL A 38 3.01 -8.52 3.98
C VAL A 38 4.11 -7.55 4.40
N HIS A 39 5.15 -8.07 5.07
CA HIS A 39 6.31 -7.29 5.51
C HIS A 39 7.32 -7.07 4.38
N GLY A 40 8.10 -5.98 4.48
CA GLY A 40 9.17 -5.66 3.54
C GLY A 40 10.52 -6.26 3.89
N LEU A 41 11.56 -5.73 3.26
CA LEU A 41 12.96 -5.97 3.61
C LEU A 41 13.27 -5.42 5.01
N TYR A 42 14.30 -5.95 5.67
CA TYR A 42 14.73 -5.54 7.02
C TYR A 42 13.68 -5.77 8.11
N ALA A 43 12.63 -6.54 7.83
CA ALA A 43 11.52 -6.81 8.74
C ALA A 43 11.12 -8.28 8.65
N ASP A 44 10.20 -8.67 9.51
CA ASP A 44 9.45 -9.92 9.47
C ASP A 44 7.97 -9.69 9.80
N GLY A 45 7.17 -10.72 9.86
CA GLY A 45 5.74 -10.61 10.15
C GLY A 45 5.42 -10.02 11.52
N SER A 46 6.38 -10.02 12.47
CA SER A 46 6.18 -9.42 13.80
C SER A 46 6.09 -7.89 13.77
N SER A 47 6.54 -7.25 12.70
CA SER A 47 6.41 -5.81 12.51
C SER A 47 4.93 -5.34 12.50
N TRP A 48 3.98 -6.24 12.22
CA TRP A 48 2.55 -5.97 12.20
C TRP A 48 1.84 -6.20 13.55
N ILE A 49 2.56 -6.65 14.58
CA ILE A 49 1.96 -7.15 15.84
C ILE A 49 1.04 -6.12 16.51
N ASP A 50 1.34 -4.83 16.40
CA ASP A 50 0.54 -3.76 17.03
C ASP A 50 -0.68 -3.35 16.19
N VAL A 51 -0.65 -3.57 14.87
CA VAL A 51 -1.77 -3.32 13.97
C VAL A 51 -2.83 -4.41 14.08
N ILE A 52 -2.40 -5.67 14.20
CA ILE A 52 -3.26 -6.86 14.23
C ILE A 52 -4.41 -6.74 15.24
N PRO A 53 -4.21 -6.34 16.52
CA PRO A 53 -5.29 -6.28 17.49
C PRO A 53 -6.39 -5.27 17.14
N TYR A 54 -6.07 -4.18 16.43
CA TYR A 54 -7.08 -3.21 15.97
C TYR A 54 -7.98 -3.84 14.91
N LEU A 55 -7.40 -4.54 13.94
CA LEU A 55 -8.14 -5.20 12.87
C LEU A 55 -9.02 -6.35 13.40
N GLN A 56 -8.48 -7.15 14.33
CA GLN A 56 -9.22 -8.24 14.97
C GLN A 56 -10.40 -7.73 15.81
N ARG A 57 -10.23 -6.63 16.56
CA ARG A 57 -11.34 -5.99 17.30
C ARG A 57 -12.45 -5.49 16.38
N ALA A 58 -12.12 -5.13 15.15
CA ALA A 58 -13.11 -4.76 14.12
C ALA A 58 -13.76 -5.98 13.44
N GLY A 59 -13.42 -7.21 13.85
CA GLY A 59 -14.01 -8.45 13.34
C GLY A 59 -13.34 -9.00 12.08
N LEU A 60 -12.16 -8.51 11.71
CA LEU A 60 -11.43 -9.02 10.55
C LEU A 60 -10.58 -10.24 10.90
N ASN A 61 -10.52 -11.21 9.99
CA ASN A 61 -9.55 -12.28 10.00
C ASN A 61 -8.23 -11.73 9.48
N VAL A 62 -7.15 -11.87 10.26
CA VAL A 62 -5.85 -11.30 9.93
C VAL A 62 -4.80 -12.38 9.78
N THR A 63 -4.07 -12.36 8.67
CA THR A 63 -2.94 -13.25 8.40
C THR A 63 -1.70 -12.41 8.09
N ALA A 64 -0.63 -12.54 8.87
CA ALA A 64 0.67 -11.96 8.57
C ALA A 64 1.54 -13.00 7.84
N VAL A 65 2.00 -12.64 6.65
CA VAL A 65 2.87 -13.48 5.82
C VAL A 65 4.29 -13.43 6.37
N GLN A 66 4.98 -14.57 6.35
CA GLN A 66 6.43 -14.66 6.57
C GLN A 66 7.09 -14.84 5.20
N ASN A 67 7.66 -13.75 4.68
CA ASN A 67 8.35 -13.76 3.40
C ASN A 67 9.74 -14.39 3.56
N PRO A 68 10.15 -15.34 2.70
CA PRO A 68 11.47 -15.93 2.77
C PRO A 68 12.60 -14.96 2.37
N LEU A 69 12.29 -13.86 1.63
CA LEU A 69 13.24 -12.86 1.16
C LEU A 69 14.37 -13.43 0.28
N THR A 70 14.14 -14.58 -0.35
CA THR A 70 15.10 -15.29 -1.22
C THR A 70 14.95 -14.90 -2.68
N SER A 71 13.70 -14.69 -3.13
CA SER A 71 13.38 -14.15 -4.46
C SER A 71 11.99 -13.52 -4.44
N LEU A 72 11.69 -12.62 -5.41
CA LEU A 72 10.34 -12.09 -5.58
C LEU A 72 9.32 -13.22 -5.83
N ALA A 73 9.70 -14.25 -6.56
CA ALA A 73 8.83 -15.39 -6.86
C ALA A 73 8.46 -16.15 -5.57
N ASP A 74 9.40 -16.36 -4.66
CA ASP A 74 9.16 -17.05 -3.38
C ASP A 74 8.28 -16.21 -2.45
N ASP A 75 8.52 -14.90 -2.38
CA ASP A 75 7.73 -13.96 -1.57
C ASP A 75 6.29 -13.86 -2.09
N VAL A 76 6.12 -13.77 -3.42
CA VAL A 76 4.81 -13.80 -4.08
C VAL A 76 4.11 -15.14 -3.84
N ALA A 77 4.84 -16.26 -3.91
CA ALA A 77 4.27 -17.59 -3.64
C ALA A 77 3.81 -17.70 -2.17
N ALA A 78 4.55 -17.15 -1.20
CA ALA A 78 4.14 -17.09 0.20
C ALA A 78 2.85 -16.28 0.36
N THR A 79 2.78 -15.09 -0.27
CA THR A 79 1.59 -14.23 -0.26
C THR A 79 0.38 -14.92 -0.91
N ARG A 80 0.56 -15.58 -2.06
CA ARG A 80 -0.52 -16.34 -2.73
C ARG A 80 -1.04 -17.50 -1.88
N ARG A 81 -0.18 -18.21 -1.14
CA ARG A 81 -0.63 -19.25 -0.19
C ARG A 81 -1.51 -18.66 0.91
N ALA A 82 -1.14 -17.50 1.45
CA ALA A 82 -1.96 -16.80 2.44
C ALA A 82 -3.31 -16.36 1.84
N LEU A 83 -3.34 -15.83 0.62
CA LEU A 83 -4.58 -15.48 -0.09
C LEU A 83 -5.44 -16.71 -0.38
N ALA A 84 -4.85 -17.83 -0.77
CA ALA A 84 -5.58 -19.07 -1.06
C ALA A 84 -6.37 -19.57 0.15
N SER A 85 -5.85 -19.36 1.37
CA SER A 85 -6.51 -19.78 2.63
C SER A 85 -7.67 -18.86 3.05
N GLN A 86 -7.86 -17.68 2.41
CA GLN A 86 -8.94 -16.77 2.75
C GLN A 86 -10.28 -17.26 2.16
N ASP A 87 -11.37 -17.02 2.88
CA ASP A 87 -12.73 -17.47 2.53
C ASP A 87 -13.56 -16.44 1.75
N GLY A 88 -12.97 -15.30 1.36
CA GLY A 88 -13.71 -14.25 0.66
C GLY A 88 -12.89 -12.99 0.38
N PRO A 89 -13.57 -11.84 0.20
CA PRO A 89 -12.92 -10.57 -0.09
C PRO A 89 -11.86 -10.21 0.94
N THR A 90 -10.67 -9.87 0.45
CA THR A 90 -9.46 -9.69 1.25
C THR A 90 -8.79 -8.37 0.91
N VAL A 91 -8.43 -7.59 1.92
CA VAL A 91 -7.50 -6.46 1.76
C VAL A 91 -6.08 -7.00 1.80
N LEU A 92 -5.30 -6.72 0.77
CA LEU A 92 -3.89 -7.08 0.71
C LEU A 92 -3.04 -5.85 1.02
N VAL A 93 -2.23 -5.94 2.08
CA VAL A 93 -1.44 -4.83 2.63
C VAL A 93 0.04 -5.12 2.48
N GLY A 94 0.80 -4.17 1.96
CA GLY A 94 2.25 -4.30 1.80
C GLY A 94 3.00 -3.13 2.41
N HIS A 95 4.00 -3.42 3.25
CA HIS A 95 4.93 -2.44 3.79
C HIS A 95 6.22 -2.45 2.97
N SER A 96 6.75 -1.27 2.62
CA SER A 96 8.08 -1.13 2.03
C SER A 96 8.25 -1.93 0.72
N PHE A 97 9.24 -2.81 0.64
CA PHE A 97 9.46 -3.71 -0.49
C PHE A 97 8.24 -4.59 -0.81
N ALA A 98 7.43 -4.93 0.19
CA ALA A 98 6.23 -5.72 -0.03
C ALA A 98 5.20 -5.03 -0.95
N GLY A 99 5.30 -3.73 -1.16
CA GLY A 99 4.56 -3.07 -2.23
C GLY A 99 4.84 -3.66 -3.62
N THR A 100 6.09 -4.12 -3.89
CA THR A 100 6.43 -4.89 -5.09
C THR A 100 5.71 -6.25 -5.11
N ILE A 101 5.68 -6.94 -3.96
CA ILE A 101 5.03 -8.24 -3.82
C ILE A 101 3.52 -8.13 -4.06
N ILE A 102 2.85 -7.14 -3.42
CA ILE A 102 1.41 -6.97 -3.57
C ILE A 102 1.01 -6.40 -4.94
N SER A 103 1.89 -5.64 -5.61
CA SER A 103 1.69 -5.25 -7.00
C SER A 103 1.67 -6.46 -7.94
N GLU A 104 2.49 -7.49 -7.67
CA GLU A 104 2.54 -8.73 -8.44
C GLU A 104 1.40 -9.70 -8.07
N ALA A 105 1.09 -9.88 -6.78
CA ALA A 105 0.12 -10.85 -6.30
C ALA A 105 -1.33 -10.34 -6.30
N GLY A 106 -1.54 -9.03 -6.30
CA GLY A 106 -2.83 -8.41 -6.03
C GLY A 106 -3.90 -8.56 -7.12
N ASN A 107 -3.57 -9.14 -8.28
CA ASN A 107 -4.56 -9.50 -9.29
C ASN A 107 -5.41 -10.73 -8.91
N ASP A 108 -5.11 -11.40 -7.79
CA ASP A 108 -5.92 -12.49 -7.25
C ASP A 108 -7.39 -12.04 -7.13
N PRO A 109 -8.37 -12.86 -7.58
CA PRO A 109 -9.78 -12.51 -7.54
C PRO A 109 -10.33 -12.26 -6.13
N LYS A 110 -9.72 -12.84 -5.10
CA LYS A 110 -10.10 -12.59 -3.69
C LYS A 110 -9.65 -11.21 -3.20
N VAL A 111 -8.65 -10.58 -3.82
CA VAL A 111 -8.19 -9.24 -3.43
C VAL A 111 -9.20 -8.20 -3.86
N SER A 112 -9.86 -7.57 -2.89
CA SER A 112 -10.82 -6.49 -3.11
C SER A 112 -10.19 -5.10 -3.07
N ALA A 113 -9.07 -4.93 -2.36
CA ALA A 113 -8.36 -3.66 -2.19
C ALA A 113 -6.88 -3.87 -1.87
N LEU A 114 -6.07 -2.86 -2.18
CA LEU A 114 -4.64 -2.82 -1.90
C LEU A 114 -4.33 -1.65 -0.95
N VAL A 115 -3.47 -1.91 0.06
CA VAL A 115 -2.95 -0.87 0.94
C VAL A 115 -1.43 -0.89 0.91
N TYR A 116 -0.83 0.24 0.59
CA TYR A 116 0.61 0.45 0.55
C TYR A 116 1.02 1.29 1.75
N VAL A 117 1.94 0.81 2.57
CA VAL A 117 2.43 1.49 3.78
C VAL A 117 3.90 1.80 3.58
N ALA A 118 4.28 3.07 3.40
CA ALA A 118 5.64 3.50 3.10
C ALA A 118 6.31 2.60 2.04
N ALA A 119 5.63 2.35 0.91
CA ALA A 119 5.90 1.17 0.09
C ALA A 119 6.26 1.49 -1.36
N ARG A 120 7.05 0.61 -1.98
CA ARG A 120 7.24 0.58 -3.43
C ARG A 120 5.92 0.27 -4.12
N ALA A 121 5.75 0.83 -5.33
CA ALA A 121 4.59 0.53 -6.16
C ALA A 121 5.00 0.52 -7.64
N PRO A 122 5.80 -0.49 -8.06
CA PRO A 122 6.27 -0.58 -9.42
C PRO A 122 5.13 -0.77 -10.41
N ASP A 123 5.33 -0.28 -11.62
CA ASP A 123 4.54 -0.68 -12.78
C ASP A 123 5.06 -2.01 -13.35
N ALA A 124 4.25 -2.66 -14.18
CA ALA A 124 4.66 -3.90 -14.84
C ALA A 124 5.90 -3.68 -15.72
N GLY A 125 6.95 -4.46 -15.51
CA GLY A 125 8.23 -4.35 -16.21
C GLY A 125 9.11 -3.17 -15.81
N GLU A 126 8.65 -2.30 -14.90
CA GLU A 126 9.38 -1.10 -14.49
C GLU A 126 10.69 -1.44 -13.77
N ASP A 127 11.74 -0.69 -14.09
CA ASP A 127 12.96 -0.63 -13.30
C ASP A 127 12.73 0.33 -12.14
N PHE A 128 12.27 -0.21 -11.01
CA PHE A 128 12.01 0.62 -9.82
C PHE A 128 13.28 1.29 -9.28
N GLY A 129 14.45 0.66 -9.44
CA GLY A 129 15.72 1.24 -9.04
C GLY A 129 16.06 2.49 -9.87
N ALA A 130 15.84 2.44 -11.20
CA ALA A 130 16.03 3.59 -12.08
C ALA A 130 15.03 4.73 -11.74
N LEU A 131 13.75 4.40 -11.46
CA LEU A 131 12.79 5.38 -11.00
C LEU A 131 13.24 6.02 -9.67
N ALA A 132 13.59 5.22 -8.68
CA ALA A 132 14.01 5.70 -7.37
C ALA A 132 15.27 6.59 -7.44
N ALA A 133 16.17 6.32 -8.39
CA ALA A 133 17.37 7.13 -8.61
C ALA A 133 17.09 8.55 -9.13
N THR A 134 15.87 8.85 -9.56
CA THR A 134 15.43 10.22 -9.93
C THR A 134 15.03 11.06 -8.72
N PHE A 135 14.99 10.48 -7.52
CA PHE A 135 14.69 11.12 -6.24
C PHE A 135 15.93 11.16 -5.35
N PRO A 136 15.93 11.96 -4.28
CA PRO A 136 17.03 11.99 -3.31
C PRO A 136 17.39 10.60 -2.79
N LYS A 137 18.68 10.31 -2.69
CA LYS A 137 19.16 9.01 -2.18
C LYS A 137 18.88 8.89 -0.68
N PRO A 138 18.11 7.87 -0.24
CA PRO A 138 17.79 7.70 1.17
C PRO A 138 19.02 7.42 2.04
N ALA A 139 19.04 7.98 3.26
CA ALA A 139 20.19 7.88 4.16
C ALA A 139 20.48 6.42 4.58
N ALA A 140 19.44 5.60 4.77
CA ALA A 140 19.58 4.18 5.13
C ALA A 140 20.46 3.40 4.14
N SER A 141 20.51 3.84 2.87
CA SER A 141 21.31 3.15 1.84
C SER A 141 22.81 3.08 2.15
N ALA A 142 23.32 4.01 2.95
CA ALA A 142 24.74 4.02 3.36
C ALA A 142 25.06 2.95 4.41
N GLY A 143 24.05 2.46 5.12
CA GLY A 143 24.21 1.44 6.17
C GLY A 143 23.92 0.02 5.72
N VAL A 144 23.73 -0.21 4.42
CA VAL A 144 23.49 -1.56 3.88
C VAL A 144 24.78 -2.38 3.93
N ILE A 145 24.71 -3.53 4.58
CA ILE A 145 25.78 -4.53 4.64
C ILE A 145 25.43 -5.66 3.67
N LYS A 146 26.41 -6.07 2.86
CA LYS A 146 26.29 -7.19 1.91
C LYS A 146 27.31 -8.27 2.24
N LYS A 147 26.84 -9.50 2.32
CA LYS A 147 27.71 -10.66 2.55
C LYS A 147 27.02 -11.95 2.09
N ASP A 148 27.77 -12.82 1.44
CA ASP A 148 27.35 -14.19 1.05
C ASP A 148 26.04 -14.23 0.24
N GLY A 149 25.84 -13.23 -0.66
CA GLY A 149 24.65 -13.13 -1.52
C GLY A 149 23.41 -12.56 -0.84
N PHE A 150 23.55 -12.06 0.41
CA PHE A 150 22.47 -11.43 1.17
C PHE A 150 22.84 -10.03 1.61
N PHE A 151 21.83 -9.22 1.94
CA PHE A 151 22.01 -7.89 2.50
C PHE A 151 21.09 -7.63 3.68
N TRP A 152 21.47 -6.70 4.54
CA TRP A 152 20.70 -6.21 5.68
C TRP A 152 21.16 -4.81 6.07
N LEU A 153 20.41 -4.13 6.95
CA LEU A 153 20.88 -2.87 7.55
C LEU A 153 21.77 -3.15 8.76
N GLY A 154 22.89 -2.46 8.84
CA GLY A 154 23.68 -2.39 10.06
C GLY A 154 22.90 -1.70 11.20
N GLU A 155 23.21 -2.04 12.46
CA GLU A 155 22.44 -1.60 13.62
C GLU A 155 22.27 -0.09 13.68
N GLU A 156 23.34 0.69 13.50
CA GLU A 156 23.27 2.16 13.55
C GLU A 156 22.28 2.72 12.53
N ALA A 157 22.35 2.27 11.27
CA ALA A 157 21.46 2.72 10.21
C ALA A 157 20.02 2.23 10.43
N PHE A 158 19.84 1.02 10.94
CA PHE A 158 18.53 0.50 11.30
C PHE A 158 17.86 1.39 12.35
N LEU A 159 18.56 1.68 13.46
CA LEU A 159 18.01 2.47 14.57
C LEU A 159 17.76 3.93 14.17
N ARG A 160 18.65 4.53 13.36
CA ARG A 160 18.55 5.93 13.00
C ARG A 160 17.64 6.21 11.80
N ASP A 161 17.72 5.37 10.77
CA ASP A 161 17.15 5.67 9.45
C ASP A 161 15.94 4.80 9.10
N PHE A 162 15.83 3.59 9.66
CA PHE A 162 14.68 2.69 9.44
C PHE A 162 13.63 2.84 10.53
N ALA A 163 14.05 2.88 11.81
CA ALA A 163 13.19 2.89 12.99
C ALA A 163 13.45 4.12 13.90
N GLY A 164 13.71 5.29 13.29
CA GLY A 164 14.21 6.47 13.99
C GLY A 164 13.24 7.12 14.98
N ASP A 165 11.95 6.86 14.86
CA ASP A 165 10.88 7.34 15.77
C ASP A 165 10.43 6.27 16.78
N ILE A 166 11.10 5.10 16.80
CA ILE A 166 10.77 4.00 17.73
C ILE A 166 11.63 4.08 18.98
N GLU A 167 11.03 3.75 20.14
CA GLU A 167 11.76 3.65 21.39
C GLU A 167 12.98 2.72 21.22
N PRO A 168 14.18 3.13 21.71
CA PRO A 168 15.44 2.44 21.38
C PRO A 168 15.50 0.96 21.74
N SER A 169 14.89 0.52 22.84
CA SER A 169 14.91 -0.91 23.21
C SER A 169 14.05 -1.73 22.25
N ARG A 170 12.92 -1.18 21.84
CA ARG A 170 12.04 -1.80 20.85
C ARG A 170 12.67 -1.80 19.44
N ALA A 171 13.31 -0.71 19.03
CA ALA A 171 14.02 -0.64 17.76
C ALA A 171 15.13 -1.69 17.67
N ARG A 172 15.88 -1.95 18.78
CA ARG A 172 16.86 -3.05 18.86
C ARG A 172 16.23 -4.44 18.77
N ALA A 173 15.04 -4.62 19.34
CA ALA A 173 14.31 -5.89 19.20
C ALA A 173 13.91 -6.13 17.73
N LEU A 174 13.41 -5.07 17.05
CA LEU A 174 13.11 -5.14 15.61
C LEU A 174 14.37 -5.40 14.77
N TYR A 175 15.50 -4.78 15.11
CA TYR A 175 16.77 -5.05 14.47
C TYR A 175 17.19 -6.51 14.59
N ALA A 176 16.98 -7.13 15.75
CA ALA A 176 17.37 -8.51 16.01
C ALA A 176 16.57 -9.53 15.18
N VAL A 177 15.34 -9.20 14.79
CA VAL A 177 14.46 -10.08 13.98
C VAL A 177 14.45 -9.71 12.50
N GLN A 178 15.25 -8.71 12.06
CA GLN A 178 15.27 -8.32 10.65
C GLN A 178 15.64 -9.49 9.74
N GLY A 179 14.81 -9.73 8.72
CA GLY A 179 15.12 -10.69 7.67
C GLY A 179 16.26 -10.21 6.77
N ARG A 180 17.14 -11.12 6.37
CA ARG A 180 18.17 -10.85 5.36
C ARG A 180 17.60 -11.07 3.97
N GLY A 181 17.69 -10.07 3.10
CA GLY A 181 17.22 -10.16 1.72
C GLY A 181 18.33 -10.67 0.79
N ALA A 182 17.96 -11.50 -0.19
CA ALA A 182 18.88 -11.86 -1.26
C ALA A 182 19.26 -10.65 -2.11
N ASP A 183 20.52 -10.54 -2.52
CA ASP A 183 21.09 -9.39 -3.24
C ASP A 183 20.32 -9.02 -4.52
N ALA A 184 19.65 -9.98 -5.15
CA ALA A 184 18.89 -9.75 -6.36
C ALA A 184 17.53 -9.08 -6.14
N LEU A 185 16.96 -9.14 -4.90
CA LEU A 185 15.60 -8.67 -4.63
C LEU A 185 15.33 -7.20 -5.01
N PRO A 186 16.21 -6.23 -4.66
CA PRO A 186 15.94 -4.82 -4.94
C PRO A 186 15.81 -4.49 -6.43
N GLY A 187 16.42 -5.26 -7.30
CA GLY A 187 16.44 -5.07 -8.77
C GLY A 187 15.39 -5.90 -9.52
N THR A 188 14.58 -6.69 -8.82
CA THR A 188 13.55 -7.50 -9.49
C THR A 188 12.42 -6.65 -10.03
N ARG A 189 11.89 -7.05 -11.20
CA ARG A 189 10.76 -6.39 -11.87
C ARG A 189 9.50 -7.23 -11.70
N THR A 190 8.37 -6.56 -11.55
CA THR A 190 7.05 -7.21 -11.57
C THR A 190 6.59 -7.44 -13.00
N THR A 191 5.75 -8.46 -13.21
CA THR A 191 5.03 -8.68 -14.48
C THR A 191 3.63 -8.08 -14.42
N ASN A 192 3.17 -7.75 -13.21
CA ASN A 192 1.86 -7.17 -12.94
C ASN A 192 1.99 -5.86 -12.14
N ALA A 193 0.97 -5.01 -12.28
CA ALA A 193 0.76 -3.81 -11.48
C ALA A 193 -0.70 -3.78 -11.01
N ALA A 194 -1.01 -4.57 -9.98
CA ALA A 194 -2.39 -4.76 -9.52
C ALA A 194 -3.08 -3.44 -9.13
N TRP A 195 -2.33 -2.44 -8.69
CA TRP A 195 -2.83 -1.10 -8.38
C TRP A 195 -3.49 -0.37 -9.58
N ARG A 196 -3.25 -0.82 -10.82
CA ARG A 196 -3.91 -0.26 -12.01
C ARG A 196 -5.38 -0.64 -12.13
N VAL A 197 -5.77 -1.75 -11.50
CA VAL A 197 -7.11 -2.34 -11.64
C VAL A 197 -7.85 -2.51 -10.31
N LYS A 198 -7.16 -2.40 -9.17
CA LYS A 198 -7.74 -2.53 -7.84
C LYS A 198 -7.87 -1.17 -7.15
N PRO A 199 -8.91 -0.95 -6.32
CA PRO A 199 -8.95 0.19 -5.39
C PRO A 199 -7.70 0.19 -4.51
N THR A 200 -7.09 1.37 -4.31
CA THR A 200 -5.78 1.47 -3.69
C THR A 200 -5.73 2.59 -2.66
N TRP A 201 -5.10 2.29 -1.52
CA TRP A 201 -4.78 3.23 -0.45
C TRP A 201 -3.27 3.30 -0.26
N TYR A 202 -2.79 4.45 0.16
CA TYR A 202 -1.37 4.67 0.42
C TYR A 202 -1.17 5.48 1.70
N GLN A 203 -0.21 5.07 2.53
CA GLN A 203 0.29 5.85 3.64
C GLN A 203 1.72 6.30 3.35
N VAL A 204 1.96 7.61 3.41
CA VAL A 204 3.26 8.26 3.23
C VAL A 204 3.88 8.55 4.59
N SER A 205 5.12 8.09 4.82
CA SER A 205 5.92 8.40 6.01
C SER A 205 6.76 9.66 5.75
N THR A 206 6.40 10.79 6.39
CA THR A 206 6.99 12.08 6.03
C THR A 206 8.43 12.29 6.54
N GLU A 207 8.90 11.44 7.45
CA GLU A 207 10.27 11.43 7.97
C GLU A 207 11.03 10.14 7.56
N ASP A 208 10.56 9.48 6.49
CA ASP A 208 11.19 8.28 5.98
C ASP A 208 12.60 8.57 5.44
N ARG A 209 13.57 7.76 5.88
CA ARG A 209 14.98 7.83 5.47
C ARG A 209 15.42 6.55 4.75
N THR A 210 14.46 5.67 4.41
CA THR A 210 14.64 4.38 3.71
C THR A 210 14.04 4.42 2.30
N ILE A 211 12.88 5.07 2.15
CA ILE A 211 12.31 5.51 0.87
C ILE A 211 12.13 7.02 0.97
N ASP A 212 12.49 7.76 -0.08
CA ASP A 212 12.31 9.21 -0.08
C ASP A 212 10.81 9.56 -0.04
N PRO A 213 10.34 10.46 0.86
CA PRO A 213 8.93 10.82 0.97
C PRO A 213 8.33 11.41 -0.30
N GLU A 214 9.13 12.12 -1.14
CA GLU A 214 8.64 12.63 -2.42
C GLU A 214 8.42 11.50 -3.44
N LEU A 215 9.25 10.43 -3.38
CA LEU A 215 8.99 9.22 -4.17
C LEU A 215 7.68 8.55 -3.71
N GLU A 216 7.44 8.44 -2.39
CA GLU A 216 6.18 7.90 -1.87
C GLU A 216 4.97 8.71 -2.36
N ARG A 217 5.03 10.05 -2.29
CA ARG A 217 3.97 10.96 -2.81
C ARG A 217 3.77 10.79 -4.31
N PHE A 218 4.86 10.67 -5.06
CA PHE A 218 4.79 10.39 -6.49
C PHE A 218 4.07 9.08 -6.79
N LEU A 219 4.40 7.99 -6.06
CA LEU A 219 3.78 6.69 -6.22
C LEU A 219 2.29 6.72 -5.87
N ALA A 220 1.93 7.33 -4.74
CA ALA A 220 0.54 7.49 -4.30
C ALA A 220 -0.30 8.25 -5.35
N LYS A 221 0.25 9.36 -5.88
CA LYS A 221 -0.39 10.16 -6.93
C LYS A 221 -0.54 9.38 -8.23
N ARG A 222 0.51 8.64 -8.67
CA ARG A 222 0.51 7.80 -9.87
C ARG A 222 -0.59 6.75 -9.83
N MET A 223 -0.77 6.13 -8.67
CA MET A 223 -1.81 5.12 -8.42
C MET A 223 -3.20 5.71 -8.23
N LYS A 224 -3.33 7.05 -8.10
CA LYS A 224 -4.57 7.72 -7.68
C LYS A 224 -5.11 7.13 -6.37
N ALA A 225 -4.22 6.78 -5.44
CA ALA A 225 -4.56 6.16 -4.18
C ALA A 225 -5.26 7.15 -3.23
N THR A 226 -6.19 6.66 -2.43
CA THR A 226 -6.64 7.38 -1.24
C THR A 226 -5.45 7.45 -0.27
N THR A 227 -4.95 8.66 0.02
CA THR A 227 -3.66 8.85 0.67
C THR A 227 -3.81 9.53 2.03
N ILE A 228 -3.05 9.04 3.02
CA ILE A 228 -2.77 9.73 4.28
C ILE A 228 -1.27 9.95 4.43
N GLU A 229 -0.88 10.98 5.17
CA GLU A 229 0.51 11.22 5.54
C GLU A 229 0.67 11.16 7.06
N LEU A 230 1.69 10.46 7.53
CA LEU A 230 2.02 10.36 8.95
C LEU A 230 3.43 10.89 9.19
N LYS A 231 3.59 11.62 10.28
CA LYS A 231 4.91 12.06 10.75
C LYS A 231 5.61 10.89 11.44
N SER A 232 6.20 10.01 10.65
CA SER A 232 6.83 8.77 11.10
C SER A 232 8.11 8.48 10.33
N SER A 233 8.97 7.65 10.90
CA SER A 233 10.04 6.96 10.17
C SER A 233 9.46 5.93 9.20
N HIS A 234 10.31 5.07 8.62
CA HIS A 234 9.88 4.05 7.67
C HIS A 234 8.89 3.03 8.25
N VAL A 235 8.90 2.80 9.56
CA VAL A 235 8.06 1.79 10.24
C VAL A 235 6.83 2.38 10.91
N SER A 236 6.06 3.17 10.17
CA SER A 236 4.79 3.78 10.63
C SER A 236 3.80 2.76 11.21
N LEU A 237 3.82 1.51 10.72
CA LEU A 237 3.01 0.41 11.26
C LEU A 237 3.35 0.07 12.73
N VAL A 238 4.54 0.46 13.21
CA VAL A 238 4.98 0.28 14.60
C VAL A 238 4.72 1.53 15.43
N SER A 239 5.00 2.74 14.90
CA SER A 239 4.83 3.99 15.64
C SER A 239 3.39 4.53 15.62
N HIS A 240 2.61 4.22 14.57
CA HIS A 240 1.23 4.71 14.34
C HIS A 240 0.28 3.55 14.01
N PRO A 241 0.24 2.47 14.82
CA PRO A 241 -0.50 1.25 14.49
C PRO A 241 -2.00 1.48 14.35
N LYS A 242 -2.57 2.45 15.09
CA LYS A 242 -4.00 2.77 15.00
C LYS A 242 -4.33 3.41 13.66
N GLU A 243 -3.57 4.40 13.24
CA GLU A 243 -3.79 5.14 11.99
C GLU A 243 -3.61 4.20 10.77
N ILE A 244 -2.65 3.28 10.84
CA ILE A 244 -2.48 2.24 9.83
C ILE A 244 -3.67 1.28 9.81
N ALA A 245 -4.15 0.85 10.99
CA ALA A 245 -5.34 0.00 11.08
C ALA A 245 -6.58 0.71 10.52
N ASP A 246 -6.77 2.00 10.85
CA ASP A 246 -7.89 2.81 10.35
C ASP A 246 -7.87 2.90 8.81
N LEU A 247 -6.70 3.09 8.20
CA LEU A 247 -6.54 3.09 6.74
C LEU A 247 -6.91 1.72 6.12
N ILE A 248 -6.50 0.62 6.76
CA ILE A 248 -6.83 -0.73 6.32
C ILE A 248 -8.35 -0.98 6.47
N LEU A 249 -8.97 -0.51 7.55
CA LEU A 249 -10.42 -0.61 7.77
C LEU A 249 -11.21 0.15 6.71
N LEU A 250 -10.78 1.34 6.32
CA LEU A 250 -11.37 2.09 5.20
C LEU A 250 -11.28 1.30 3.89
N ALA A 251 -10.13 0.69 3.62
CA ALA A 251 -9.93 -0.17 2.44
C ALA A 251 -10.79 -1.44 2.49
N ALA A 252 -11.12 -1.92 3.68
CA ALA A 252 -12.01 -3.06 3.91
C ALA A 252 -13.51 -2.69 3.79
N GLY A 253 -13.85 -1.43 3.54
CA GLY A 253 -15.24 -0.96 3.46
C GLY A 253 -15.91 -0.74 4.81
N HIS A 254 -15.14 -0.70 5.91
CA HIS A 254 -15.63 -0.33 7.23
C HIS A 254 -15.71 1.20 7.36
N LYS A 255 -16.74 1.69 8.03
CA LYS A 255 -16.82 3.13 8.35
C LYS A 255 -15.77 3.44 9.42
N SER A 256 -15.07 4.59 9.28
CA SER A 256 -14.23 5.13 10.36
C SER A 256 -15.07 5.29 11.63
N GLN A 257 -14.57 4.74 12.73
CA GLN A 257 -15.16 4.91 14.06
C GLN A 257 -14.74 6.25 14.66
#